data_ed9332842a85b25f762c512f782bb860
#
_entry.id   ed9332842a85b25f762c512f782bb860
#
_cell.length_a   1.000
_cell.length_b   1.000
_cell.length_c   1.000
_cell.angle_alpha   90.00
_cell.angle_beta   90.00
_cell.angle_gamma   90.00
#
_symmetry.space_group_name_H-M   'P 1'
#
loop_
_entity.id
_entity.type
_entity.pdbx_description
1 polymer ?
#
loop_
_entity_poly.entity_id
_entity_poly.type
_entity_poly.pdbx_seq_one_letter_code
_entity_poly.pdbx_strand_id
1 'polypeptide(L)'
;MDQGLNQKIDAYIAENKEQLLQDIAALVAIDSVEGTPEEGAPFGKGPRAALDKTLELAAGMGLATRNCENYMGYAELAGADPEKYLAAICHVDVVPVGNGWTADPFKMRIQDGWLLGRGVSDDKGPMVVTLYAVSYTHLTLP
;
A
#
# COMPACT_ATOMS: atom_id res chain seq x y z
N MET A 1 26.41 -0.74 10.08
CA MET A 1 24.96 -0.61 10.39
C MET A 1 24.78 -0.92 11.87
N ASP A 2 24.03 -0.11 12.59
CA ASP A 2 23.83 -0.28 14.04
C ASP A 2 23.05 -1.58 14.32
N GLN A 3 23.65 -2.52 15.07
CA GLN A 3 23.02 -3.80 15.42
C GLN A 3 21.72 -3.58 16.22
N GLY A 4 21.67 -2.54 17.03
CA GLY A 4 20.47 -2.20 17.80
C GLY A 4 19.30 -1.73 16.93
N LEU A 5 19.57 -1.01 15.84
CA LEU A 5 18.54 -0.60 14.89
C LEU A 5 17.99 -1.79 14.11
N ASN A 6 18.86 -2.69 13.64
CA ASN A 6 18.40 -3.89 12.93
C ASN A 6 17.48 -4.76 13.80
N GLN A 7 17.84 -4.96 15.07
CA GLN A 7 16.98 -5.72 16.01
C GLN A 7 15.61 -5.07 16.20
N LYS A 8 15.54 -3.74 16.26
CA LYS A 8 14.25 -3.02 16.36
C LYS A 8 13.41 -3.18 15.08
N ILE A 9 14.04 -3.09 13.91
CA ILE A 9 13.37 -3.30 12.61
C ILE A 9 12.83 -4.73 12.53
N ASP A 10 13.63 -5.73 12.85
CA ASP A 10 13.23 -7.14 12.83
C ASP A 10 12.06 -7.42 13.79
N ALA A 11 12.11 -6.82 15.00
CA ALA A 11 11.03 -6.96 15.97
C ALA A 11 9.73 -6.31 15.45
N TYR A 12 9.81 -5.10 14.88
CA TYR A 12 8.65 -4.42 14.30
C TYR A 12 8.03 -5.21 13.14
N ILE A 13 8.87 -5.74 12.24
CA ILE A 13 8.41 -6.59 11.14
C ILE A 13 7.72 -7.84 11.68
N ALA A 14 8.31 -8.52 12.65
CA ALA A 14 7.74 -9.73 13.24
C ALA A 14 6.38 -9.47 13.91
N GLU A 15 6.25 -8.36 14.63
CA GLU A 15 5.04 -7.95 15.33
C GLU A 15 3.90 -7.57 14.36
N ASN A 16 4.23 -6.90 13.25
CA ASN A 16 3.24 -6.37 12.32
C ASN A 16 3.01 -7.23 11.07
N LYS A 17 3.75 -8.32 10.90
CA LYS A 17 3.74 -9.14 9.68
C LYS A 17 2.34 -9.62 9.28
N GLU A 18 1.55 -10.07 10.25
CA GLU A 18 0.22 -10.60 9.95
C GLU A 18 -0.72 -9.50 9.45
N GLN A 19 -0.71 -8.34 10.11
CA GLN A 19 -1.52 -7.20 9.70
C GLN A 19 -1.08 -6.66 8.33
N LEU A 20 0.22 -6.54 8.09
CA LEU A 20 0.78 -6.14 6.80
C LEU A 20 0.28 -7.04 5.67
N LEU A 21 0.30 -8.35 5.88
CA LEU A 21 -0.21 -9.31 4.89
C LEU A 21 -1.73 -9.18 4.67
N GLN A 22 -2.50 -8.89 5.71
CA GLN A 22 -3.93 -8.62 5.60
C GLN A 22 -4.21 -7.34 4.82
N ASP A 23 -3.43 -6.29 5.04
CA ASP A 23 -3.57 -5.01 4.33
C ASP A 23 -3.23 -5.15 2.84
N ILE A 24 -2.18 -5.91 2.51
CA ILE A 24 -1.88 -6.27 1.11
C ILE A 24 -3.05 -7.04 0.50
N ALA A 25 -3.56 -8.05 1.22
CA ALA A 25 -4.68 -8.85 0.73
C ALA A 25 -5.94 -8.02 0.50
N ALA A 26 -6.22 -7.05 1.38
CA ALA A 26 -7.36 -6.15 1.24
C ALA A 26 -7.27 -5.28 -0.02
N LEU A 27 -6.08 -4.78 -0.34
CA LEU A 27 -5.87 -4.03 -1.59
C LEU A 27 -5.89 -4.93 -2.83
N VAL A 28 -5.28 -6.11 -2.76
CA VAL A 28 -5.31 -7.08 -3.87
C VAL A 28 -6.74 -7.49 -4.20
N ALA A 29 -7.63 -7.58 -3.20
CA ALA A 29 -9.04 -7.93 -3.40
C ALA A 29 -9.84 -6.91 -4.23
N ILE A 30 -9.31 -5.71 -4.42
CA ILE A 30 -9.94 -4.68 -5.24
C ILE A 30 -9.45 -4.85 -6.70
N ASP A 31 -10.37 -5.16 -7.62
CA ASP A 31 -10.07 -5.10 -9.05
C ASP A 31 -9.93 -3.64 -9.47
N SER A 32 -8.69 -3.16 -9.51
CA SER A 32 -8.33 -1.80 -9.87
C SER A 32 -7.75 -1.67 -11.28
N VAL A 33 -8.18 -2.54 -12.18
CA VAL A 33 -7.94 -2.34 -13.62
C VAL A 33 -8.65 -1.06 -14.05
N GLU A 34 -7.98 -0.25 -14.90
CA GLU A 34 -8.58 0.95 -15.47
C GLU A 34 -9.90 0.62 -16.18
N GLY A 35 -10.92 1.38 -15.87
CA GLY A 35 -12.25 1.24 -16.40
C GLY A 35 -12.77 2.50 -17.07
N THR A 36 -14.04 2.48 -17.47
CA THR A 36 -14.67 3.67 -18.05
C THR A 36 -14.73 4.80 -17.03
N PRO A 37 -14.24 6.00 -17.39
CA PRO A 37 -14.36 7.18 -16.53
C PRO A 37 -15.83 7.51 -16.22
N GLU A 38 -16.09 7.87 -14.97
CA GLU A 38 -17.40 8.35 -14.51
C GLU A 38 -17.23 9.47 -13.48
N GLU A 39 -18.31 10.12 -13.09
CA GLU A 39 -18.27 11.18 -12.10
C GLU A 39 -17.65 10.69 -10.78
N GLY A 40 -16.58 11.37 -10.32
CA GLY A 40 -15.85 11.01 -9.12
C GLY A 40 -14.94 9.77 -9.25
N ALA A 41 -14.83 9.18 -10.44
CA ALA A 41 -13.94 8.04 -10.72
C ALA A 41 -13.29 8.19 -12.11
N PRO A 42 -12.27 9.06 -12.24
CA PRO A 42 -11.67 9.41 -13.53
C PRO A 42 -11.01 8.22 -14.26
N PHE A 43 -10.63 7.18 -13.53
CA PHE A 43 -10.05 5.94 -14.07
C PHE A 43 -10.97 4.73 -13.87
N GLY A 44 -12.27 4.97 -13.54
CA GLY A 44 -13.23 3.92 -13.20
C GLY A 44 -13.30 3.60 -11.71
N LYS A 45 -14.30 2.81 -11.33
CA LYS A 45 -14.62 2.50 -9.92
C LYS A 45 -13.53 1.72 -9.22
N GLY A 46 -12.85 0.82 -9.91
CA GLY A 46 -11.82 -0.02 -9.34
C GLY A 46 -10.61 0.77 -8.82
N PRO A 47 -9.93 1.57 -9.66
CA PRO A 47 -8.84 2.45 -9.23
C PRO A 47 -9.28 3.42 -8.14
N ARG A 48 -10.50 3.98 -8.24
CA ARG A 48 -11.06 4.84 -7.19
C ARG A 48 -11.16 4.11 -5.84
N ALA A 49 -11.71 2.92 -5.81
CA ALA A 49 -11.83 2.12 -4.59
C ALA A 49 -10.46 1.75 -3.99
N ALA A 50 -9.48 1.46 -4.84
CA ALA A 50 -8.11 1.18 -4.40
C ALA A 50 -7.44 2.41 -3.78
N LEU A 51 -7.64 3.60 -4.38
CA LEU A 51 -7.17 4.87 -3.82
C LEU A 51 -7.79 5.13 -2.45
N ASP A 52 -9.12 5.02 -2.33
CA ASP A 52 -9.83 5.24 -1.07
C ASP A 52 -9.33 4.28 0.03
N LYS A 53 -9.17 2.99 -0.31
CA LYS A 53 -8.65 1.99 0.63
C LYS A 53 -7.21 2.29 1.07
N THR A 54 -6.37 2.76 0.15
CA THR A 54 -5.00 3.15 0.46
C THR A 54 -4.95 4.32 1.45
N LEU A 55 -5.77 5.35 1.21
CA LEU A 55 -5.85 6.50 2.10
C LEU A 55 -6.45 6.14 3.47
N GLU A 56 -7.42 5.21 3.50
CA GLU A 56 -7.95 4.65 4.75
C GLU A 56 -6.85 3.95 5.57
N LEU A 57 -6.04 3.08 4.94
CA LEU A 57 -4.93 2.41 5.61
C LEU A 57 -3.91 3.41 6.16
N ALA A 58 -3.51 4.39 5.36
CA ALA A 58 -2.58 5.43 5.76
C ALA A 58 -3.12 6.26 6.95
N ALA A 59 -4.38 6.65 6.90
CA ALA A 59 -5.04 7.37 8.00
C ALA A 59 -5.11 6.51 9.28
N GLY A 60 -5.38 5.21 9.14
CA GLY A 60 -5.36 4.24 10.26
C GLY A 60 -3.99 4.11 10.92
N MET A 61 -2.92 4.39 10.19
CA MET A 61 -1.54 4.45 10.71
C MET A 61 -1.16 5.82 11.28
N GLY A 62 -2.10 6.77 11.34
CA GLY A 62 -1.88 8.11 11.90
C GLY A 62 -1.29 9.14 10.93
N LEU A 63 -1.20 8.83 9.63
CA LEU A 63 -0.74 9.79 8.65
C LEU A 63 -1.85 10.77 8.27
N ALA A 64 -1.50 12.03 7.99
CA ALA A 64 -2.42 13.00 7.41
C ALA A 64 -2.62 12.68 5.93
N THR A 65 -3.88 12.42 5.53
CA THR A 65 -4.19 11.99 4.15
C THR A 65 -4.95 13.05 3.39
N ARG A 66 -4.73 13.09 2.08
CA ARG A 66 -5.47 13.93 1.15
C ARG A 66 -5.75 13.22 -0.16
N ASN A 67 -6.98 13.29 -0.61
CA ASN A 67 -7.39 12.88 -1.94
C ASN A 67 -7.42 14.11 -2.86
N CYS A 68 -6.75 14.02 -4.02
CA CYS A 68 -6.69 15.07 -5.03
C CYS A 68 -7.63 14.70 -6.18
N GLU A 69 -8.90 15.03 -6.03
CA GLU A 69 -9.96 14.88 -7.05
C GLU A 69 -10.07 13.47 -7.64
N ASN A 70 -9.66 12.47 -6.85
CA ASN A 70 -9.66 11.05 -7.23
C ASN A 70 -8.68 10.65 -8.35
N TYR A 71 -7.79 11.55 -8.76
CA TYR A 71 -6.67 11.24 -9.65
C TYR A 71 -5.49 10.67 -8.90
N MET A 72 -5.22 11.18 -7.71
CA MET A 72 -4.14 10.74 -6.82
C MET A 72 -4.47 11.05 -5.37
N GLY A 73 -3.72 10.48 -4.47
CA GLY A 73 -3.74 10.82 -3.06
C GLY A 73 -2.33 10.89 -2.51
N TYR A 74 -2.18 11.56 -1.37
CA TYR A 74 -0.95 11.50 -0.62
C TYR A 74 -1.22 11.35 0.87
N ALA A 75 -0.24 10.80 1.56
CA ALA A 75 -0.22 10.68 3.00
C ALA A 75 1.09 11.27 3.51
N GLU A 76 1.00 12.09 4.52
CA GLU A 76 2.12 12.85 5.06
C GLU A 76 2.35 12.53 6.53
N LEU A 77 3.62 12.51 6.87
CA LEU A 77 4.10 12.52 8.23
C LEU A 77 4.93 13.78 8.43
N ALA A 78 4.58 14.59 9.42
CA ALA A 78 5.35 15.79 9.73
C ALA A 78 6.74 15.40 10.23
N GLY A 79 7.76 15.91 9.57
CA GLY A 79 9.17 15.80 9.97
C GLY A 79 9.63 16.97 10.87
N ALA A 80 10.82 16.85 11.40
CA ALA A 80 11.44 17.91 12.22
C ALA A 80 11.82 19.15 11.38
N ASP A 81 12.09 19.00 10.10
CA ASP A 81 12.47 20.08 9.19
C ASP A 81 11.40 20.20 8.09
N PRO A 82 10.55 21.22 8.11
CA PRO A 82 9.46 21.39 7.16
C PRO A 82 9.93 21.72 5.72
N GLU A 83 11.19 22.05 5.53
CA GLU A 83 11.78 22.36 4.22
C GLU A 83 12.35 21.12 3.53
N LYS A 84 12.33 19.95 4.19
CA LYS A 84 12.87 18.71 3.64
C LYS A 84 11.82 17.61 3.57
N TYR A 85 11.73 17.01 2.41
CA TYR A 85 10.82 15.90 2.14
C TYR A 85 11.59 14.67 1.66
N LEU A 86 11.20 13.52 2.18
CA LEU A 86 11.45 12.22 1.56
C LEU A 86 10.11 11.71 1.03
N ALA A 87 10.02 11.49 -0.26
CA ALA A 87 8.80 11.01 -0.89
C ALA A 87 9.00 9.62 -1.49
N ALA A 88 8.01 8.75 -1.32
CA ALA A 88 7.85 7.52 -2.06
C ALA A 88 6.65 7.68 -3.00
N ILE A 89 6.79 7.27 -4.25
CA ILE A 89 5.73 7.30 -5.26
C ILE A 89 5.36 5.86 -5.59
N CYS A 90 4.09 5.53 -5.43
CA CYS A 90 3.52 4.21 -5.68
C CYS A 90 2.25 4.35 -6.51
N HIS A 91 1.78 3.24 -7.10
CA HIS A 91 0.47 3.18 -7.74
C HIS A 91 -0.38 2.02 -7.20
N VAL A 92 -1.70 2.12 -7.34
CA VAL A 92 -2.67 1.15 -6.83
C VAL A 92 -3.61 0.60 -7.89
N ASP A 93 -3.52 1.10 -9.12
CA ASP A 93 -4.11 0.46 -10.29
C ASP A 93 -3.29 -0.77 -10.69
N VAL A 94 -3.91 -1.62 -11.47
CA VAL A 94 -3.28 -2.84 -11.98
C VAL A 94 -3.63 -3.06 -13.45
N VAL A 95 -2.72 -3.69 -14.18
CA VAL A 95 -3.00 -4.14 -15.55
C VAL A 95 -4.03 -5.29 -15.55
N PRO A 96 -4.76 -5.50 -16.67
CA PRO A 96 -5.65 -6.64 -16.83
C PRO A 96 -4.98 -7.96 -16.45
N VAL A 97 -5.75 -8.86 -15.86
CA VAL A 97 -5.20 -10.11 -15.29
C VAL A 97 -4.56 -11.03 -16.32
N GLY A 98 -5.03 -11.00 -17.59
CA GLY A 98 -4.53 -11.88 -18.64
C GLY A 98 -4.96 -13.35 -18.40
N ASN A 99 -4.18 -14.28 -18.97
CA ASN A 99 -4.44 -15.72 -18.90
C ASN A 99 -3.40 -16.42 -17.99
N GLY A 100 -3.67 -17.69 -17.66
CA GLY A 100 -2.71 -18.57 -16.97
C GLY A 100 -2.82 -18.58 -15.45
N TRP A 101 -3.77 -17.86 -14.86
CA TRP A 101 -4.03 -17.94 -13.43
C TRP A 101 -4.68 -19.28 -13.07
N THR A 102 -4.15 -19.95 -12.05
CA THR A 102 -4.70 -21.22 -11.53
C THR A 102 -5.75 -21.01 -10.43
N ALA A 103 -5.91 -19.76 -9.97
CA ALA A 103 -6.92 -19.35 -8.99
C ALA A 103 -7.26 -17.87 -9.24
N ASP A 104 -8.27 -17.34 -8.51
CA ASP A 104 -8.68 -15.94 -8.59
C ASP A 104 -7.49 -14.99 -8.34
N PRO A 105 -7.11 -14.15 -9.31
CA PRO A 105 -5.99 -13.22 -9.19
C PRO A 105 -6.22 -12.11 -8.15
N PHE A 106 -7.48 -11.79 -7.83
CA PHE A 106 -7.84 -10.79 -6.82
C PHE A 106 -8.05 -11.40 -5.42
N LYS A 107 -7.77 -12.68 -5.26
CA LYS A 107 -7.72 -13.35 -3.95
C LYS A 107 -6.28 -13.72 -3.63
N MET A 108 -5.61 -12.85 -2.86
CA MET A 108 -4.23 -13.12 -2.46
C MET A 108 -4.11 -14.46 -1.73
N ARG A 109 -3.10 -15.22 -2.05
CA ARG A 109 -2.76 -16.47 -1.36
C ARG A 109 -1.27 -16.56 -1.09
N ILE A 110 -0.91 -17.33 -0.07
CA ILE A 110 0.47 -17.68 0.25
C ILE A 110 0.67 -19.13 -0.14
N GLN A 111 1.63 -19.40 -1.01
CA GLN A 111 1.99 -20.74 -1.44
C GLN A 111 3.50 -20.87 -1.56
N ASP A 112 4.07 -21.88 -0.90
CA ASP A 112 5.51 -22.17 -0.92
C ASP A 112 6.40 -20.95 -0.55
N GLY A 113 5.91 -20.10 0.36
CA GLY A 113 6.60 -18.88 0.80
C GLY A 113 6.41 -17.69 -0.13
N TRP A 114 5.66 -17.81 -1.23
CA TRP A 114 5.36 -16.74 -2.17
C TRP A 114 3.99 -16.14 -1.94
N LEU A 115 3.89 -14.82 -2.09
CA LEU A 115 2.61 -14.12 -2.19
C LEU A 115 2.16 -14.13 -3.65
N LEU A 116 0.98 -14.65 -3.92
CA LEU A 116 0.41 -14.76 -5.25
C LEU A 116 -0.90 -13.96 -5.33
N GLY A 117 -0.97 -13.05 -6.32
CA GLY A 117 -2.14 -12.20 -6.57
C GLY A 117 -1.81 -11.07 -7.52
N ARG A 118 -2.81 -10.51 -8.22
CA ARG A 118 -2.61 -9.36 -9.10
C ARG A 118 -2.31 -8.11 -8.25
N GLY A 119 -1.17 -7.45 -8.52
CA GLY A 119 -0.71 -6.27 -7.78
C GLY A 119 0.13 -6.58 -6.53
N VAL A 120 0.33 -7.83 -6.15
CA VAL A 120 1.21 -8.20 -5.00
C VAL A 120 2.63 -7.67 -5.18
N SER A 121 3.18 -7.75 -6.40
CA SER A 121 4.54 -7.29 -6.71
C SER A 121 4.55 -5.90 -7.35
N ASP A 122 3.48 -5.50 -8.04
CA ASP A 122 3.40 -4.29 -8.84
C ASP A 122 1.97 -3.71 -8.78
N ASP A 123 1.70 -2.73 -7.91
CA ASP A 123 2.60 -2.10 -6.93
C ASP A 123 1.94 -2.05 -5.54
N LYS A 124 0.75 -2.70 -5.35
CA LYS A 124 -0.02 -2.70 -4.09
C LYS A 124 0.77 -3.26 -2.89
N GLY A 125 1.57 -4.32 -3.11
CA GLY A 125 2.42 -4.87 -2.07
C GLY A 125 3.52 -3.89 -1.63
N PRO A 126 4.38 -3.40 -2.54
CA PRO A 126 5.39 -2.39 -2.23
C PRO A 126 4.79 -1.12 -1.62
N MET A 127 3.62 -0.68 -2.08
CA MET A 127 2.92 0.47 -1.51
C MET A 127 2.58 0.24 -0.03
N VAL A 128 1.99 -0.90 0.34
CA VAL A 128 1.71 -1.23 1.75
C VAL A 128 3.00 -1.31 2.56
N VAL A 129 4.03 -1.98 2.06
CA VAL A 129 5.35 -2.05 2.73
C VAL A 129 5.91 -0.66 2.99
N THR A 130 5.75 0.27 2.04
CA THR A 130 6.17 1.66 2.19
C THR A 130 5.41 2.37 3.32
N LEU A 131 4.09 2.18 3.43
CA LEU A 131 3.31 2.72 4.55
C LEU A 131 3.80 2.21 5.91
N TYR A 132 4.10 0.92 6.01
CA TYR A 132 4.66 0.35 7.25
C TYR A 132 6.06 0.88 7.56
N ALA A 133 6.90 1.10 6.55
CA ALA A 133 8.22 1.70 6.75
C ALA A 133 8.12 3.14 7.26
N VAL A 134 7.19 3.93 6.71
CA VAL A 134 6.92 5.31 7.19
C VAL A 134 6.36 5.29 8.61
N SER A 135 5.41 4.41 8.91
CA SER A 135 4.85 4.24 10.26
C SER A 135 5.92 3.85 11.27
N TYR A 136 6.83 2.93 10.92
CA TYR A 136 7.96 2.56 11.77
C TYR A 136 8.83 3.77 12.12
N THR A 137 9.16 4.61 11.15
CA THR A 137 9.99 5.80 11.38
C THR A 137 9.32 6.78 12.32
N HIS A 138 8.00 6.93 12.23
CA HIS A 138 7.23 7.79 13.13
C HIS A 138 7.23 7.30 14.58
N LEU A 139 7.08 5.99 14.78
CA LEU A 139 6.95 5.40 16.10
C LEU A 139 8.29 5.26 16.84
N THR A 140 9.41 5.27 16.12
CA THR A 140 10.70 4.83 16.67
C THR A 140 11.84 5.84 16.55
N LEU A 141 11.69 6.86 15.72
CA LEU A 141 12.69 7.92 15.58
C LEU A 141 12.20 9.21 16.26
N PRO A 142 13.11 9.90 17.01
CA PRO A 142 12.79 11.14 17.70
C PRO A 142 12.56 12.30 16.74
#